data_c087bbec97e6fb66026c219180ed31af
#
_entry.id   c087bbec97e6fb66026c219180ed31af
#
_cell.length_a   1.000
_cell.length_b   1.000
_cell.length_c   1.000
_cell.angle_alpha   90.00
_cell.angle_beta   90.00
_cell.angle_gamma   90.00
#
_symmetry.space_group_name_H-M   'P 1'
#
loop_
_entity.id
_entity.type
_entity.pdbx_description
1 polymer ?
#
loop_
_entity_poly.entity_id
_entity_poly.type
_entity_poly.pdbx_seq_one_letter_code
_entity_poly.pdbx_strand_id
1 'polypeptide(L)'
;MTYAPLVTVIIPTYNRREWIGVCLDSVKAQTYDQIETLVIDDGSTDGTAELLRADPRYAFARLHVQEKNGGASVARNTGIEMARGELIVFIDSDDALLPNHVETAVRVFHDHPNTGLFCCDSTIIDSNGEILFEGRTWHQIQHELRNQPVQGGFRALIDIFQFSHIFPGFTLPKTVFEKIGYFDQSIFPMDDYDLSLRVVAAGYGVYYCDKPLALRREHTGQCSGVANSIDTCRKQLRALRSTLQRNPELRSQSSTVNRRLASAKMELAVSRIRDGERVGGFYTMLQALVSDPVQLFRVADLGRRRLQRLVASG
;
A
#
# COMPACT_ATOMS: atom_id res chain seq x y z
N MET A 1 5.57 -31.71 12.83
CA MET A 1 4.30 -31.09 12.37
C MET A 1 4.69 -30.08 11.32
N THR A 2 4.07 -30.15 10.15
CA THR A 2 4.28 -29.12 9.10
C THR A 2 3.66 -27.81 9.58
N TYR A 3 4.41 -26.71 9.51
CA TYR A 3 3.90 -25.36 9.81
C TYR A 3 2.75 -25.01 8.84
N ALA A 4 1.54 -24.99 9.34
CA ALA A 4 0.33 -24.73 8.56
C ALA A 4 -0.61 -23.81 9.37
N PRO A 5 -0.23 -22.52 9.56
CA PRO A 5 -1.02 -21.57 10.34
C PRO A 5 -2.35 -21.24 9.65
N LEU A 6 -3.38 -20.93 10.43
CA LEU A 6 -4.58 -20.31 9.88
C LEU A 6 -4.22 -18.90 9.39
N VAL A 7 -4.59 -18.59 8.15
CA VAL A 7 -4.41 -17.28 7.52
C VAL A 7 -5.77 -16.59 7.39
N THR A 8 -5.92 -15.39 7.94
CA THR A 8 -7.11 -14.56 7.69
C THR A 8 -6.85 -13.59 6.55
N VAL A 9 -7.63 -13.67 5.49
CA VAL A 9 -7.65 -12.68 4.41
C VAL A 9 -8.71 -11.64 4.75
N ILE A 10 -8.30 -10.39 4.98
CA ILE A 10 -9.17 -9.25 5.25
C ILE A 10 -9.36 -8.44 3.97
N ILE A 11 -10.63 -8.24 3.60
CA ILE A 11 -11.03 -7.50 2.39
C ILE A 11 -11.89 -6.31 2.84
N PRO A 12 -11.30 -5.10 3.04
CA PRO A 12 -12.08 -3.89 3.23
C PRO A 12 -12.80 -3.55 1.92
N THR A 13 -14.10 -3.24 1.99
CA THR A 13 -14.88 -2.89 0.80
C THR A 13 -15.82 -1.71 1.06
N TYR A 14 -15.96 -0.84 0.04
CA TYR A 14 -16.93 0.24 0.03
C TYR A 14 -17.32 0.57 -1.41
N ASN A 15 -18.58 0.31 -1.78
CA ASN A 15 -19.09 0.53 -3.13
C ASN A 15 -18.22 -0.14 -4.21
N ARG A 16 -18.09 -1.48 -4.13
CA ARG A 16 -17.28 -2.31 -5.02
C ARG A 16 -18.02 -3.52 -5.58
N ARG A 17 -19.34 -3.38 -5.76
CA ARG A 17 -20.19 -4.45 -6.31
C ARG A 17 -19.65 -5.06 -7.59
N GLU A 18 -19.01 -4.25 -8.42
CA GLU A 18 -18.48 -4.67 -9.73
C GLU A 18 -17.26 -5.61 -9.60
N TRP A 19 -16.39 -5.39 -8.61
CA TRP A 19 -15.10 -6.10 -8.52
C TRP A 19 -14.97 -7.07 -7.36
N ILE A 20 -15.78 -6.92 -6.30
CA ILE A 20 -15.67 -7.75 -5.09
C ILE A 20 -15.75 -9.26 -5.40
N GLY A 21 -16.52 -9.65 -6.41
CA GLY A 21 -16.61 -11.04 -6.85
C GLY A 21 -15.28 -11.58 -7.37
N VAL A 22 -14.57 -10.81 -8.20
CA VAL A 22 -13.25 -11.19 -8.72
C VAL A 22 -12.22 -11.32 -7.59
N CYS A 23 -12.25 -10.39 -6.63
CA CYS A 23 -11.40 -10.46 -5.44
C CYS A 23 -11.66 -11.75 -4.65
N LEU A 24 -12.91 -12.08 -4.34
CA LEU A 24 -13.29 -13.28 -3.59
C LEU A 24 -12.96 -14.57 -4.35
N ASP A 25 -13.19 -14.62 -5.66
CA ASP A 25 -12.83 -15.76 -6.49
C ASP A 25 -11.31 -16.00 -6.47
N SER A 26 -10.50 -14.94 -6.41
CA SER A 26 -9.05 -15.03 -6.30
C SER A 26 -8.59 -15.59 -4.94
N VAL A 27 -9.29 -15.26 -3.85
CA VAL A 27 -9.03 -15.85 -2.53
C VAL A 27 -9.44 -17.32 -2.49
N LYS A 28 -10.57 -17.68 -3.10
CA LYS A 28 -11.02 -19.08 -3.21
C LYS A 28 -10.09 -19.94 -4.03
N ALA A 29 -9.39 -19.35 -5.00
CA ALA A 29 -8.44 -20.03 -5.90
C ALA A 29 -7.03 -20.19 -5.31
N GLN A 30 -6.78 -19.81 -4.05
CA GLN A 30 -5.48 -19.99 -3.43
C GLN A 30 -5.12 -21.46 -3.27
N THR A 31 -3.81 -21.79 -3.45
CA THR A 31 -3.27 -23.15 -3.28
C THR A 31 -3.10 -23.54 -1.81
N TYR A 32 -3.26 -22.60 -0.88
CA TYR A 32 -3.19 -22.82 0.54
C TYR A 32 -4.59 -23.04 1.15
N ASP A 33 -4.79 -24.13 1.90
CA ASP A 33 -6.13 -24.56 2.31
C ASP A 33 -6.64 -23.93 3.62
N GLN A 34 -5.72 -23.48 4.52
CA GLN A 34 -6.09 -22.97 5.85
C GLN A 34 -6.37 -21.47 5.79
N ILE A 35 -7.47 -21.07 5.14
CA ILE A 35 -7.84 -19.68 4.94
C ILE A 35 -9.19 -19.36 5.60
N GLU A 36 -9.23 -18.34 6.43
CA GLU A 36 -10.43 -17.61 6.84
C GLU A 36 -10.55 -16.36 5.97
N THR A 37 -11.72 -16.11 5.38
CA THR A 37 -11.97 -14.90 4.58
C THR A 37 -12.93 -13.98 5.33
N LEU A 38 -12.51 -12.73 5.58
CA LEU A 38 -13.32 -11.69 6.19
C LEU A 38 -13.52 -10.54 5.22
N VAL A 39 -14.77 -10.27 4.86
CA VAL A 39 -15.15 -9.05 4.13
C VAL A 39 -15.71 -8.05 5.13
N ILE A 40 -15.10 -6.88 5.20
CA ILE A 40 -15.53 -5.76 6.04
C ILE A 40 -16.12 -4.69 5.12
N ASP A 41 -17.44 -4.67 5.03
CA ASP A 41 -18.17 -3.68 4.25
C ASP A 41 -18.32 -2.40 5.06
N ASP A 42 -17.73 -1.34 4.58
CA ASP A 42 -17.68 -0.03 5.23
C ASP A 42 -18.95 0.82 4.95
N GLY A 43 -20.11 0.19 4.97
CA GLY A 43 -21.40 0.84 4.74
C GLY A 43 -21.71 1.12 3.27
N SER A 44 -21.48 0.14 2.39
CA SER A 44 -21.80 0.26 0.95
C SER A 44 -23.27 0.56 0.69
N THR A 45 -23.52 1.34 -0.37
CA THR A 45 -24.85 1.76 -0.83
C THR A 45 -25.17 1.33 -2.26
N ASP A 46 -24.23 0.63 -2.92
CA ASP A 46 -24.36 0.18 -4.32
C ASP A 46 -24.91 -1.24 -4.47
N GLY A 47 -25.29 -1.89 -3.35
CA GLY A 47 -25.75 -3.28 -3.32
C GLY A 47 -24.62 -4.30 -3.18
N THR A 48 -23.40 -3.89 -2.79
CA THR A 48 -22.27 -4.81 -2.51
C THR A 48 -22.65 -5.83 -1.42
N ALA A 49 -23.16 -5.37 -0.27
CA ALA A 49 -23.51 -6.25 0.85
C ALA A 49 -24.66 -7.22 0.49
N GLU A 50 -25.65 -6.76 -0.26
CA GLU A 50 -26.77 -7.57 -0.75
C GLU A 50 -26.29 -8.68 -1.69
N LEU A 51 -25.39 -8.35 -2.64
CA LEU A 51 -24.75 -9.33 -3.52
C LEU A 51 -24.06 -10.43 -2.71
N LEU A 52 -23.26 -10.06 -1.72
CA LEU A 52 -22.49 -11.01 -0.92
C LEU A 52 -23.38 -11.93 -0.06
N ARG A 53 -24.53 -11.42 0.43
CA ARG A 53 -25.50 -12.22 1.18
C ARG A 53 -26.31 -13.16 0.29
N ALA A 54 -26.62 -12.73 -0.93
CA ALA A 54 -27.52 -13.45 -1.83
C ALA A 54 -26.81 -14.54 -2.66
N ASP A 55 -25.53 -14.38 -2.96
CA ASP A 55 -24.79 -15.29 -3.84
C ASP A 55 -24.12 -16.41 -3.05
N PRO A 56 -24.57 -17.69 -3.20
CA PRO A 56 -24.01 -18.82 -2.46
C PRO A 56 -22.54 -19.10 -2.78
N ARG A 57 -22.01 -18.58 -3.89
CA ARG A 57 -20.57 -18.72 -4.23
C ARG A 57 -19.68 -18.10 -3.17
N TYR A 58 -20.19 -17.07 -2.45
CA TYR A 58 -19.43 -16.30 -1.44
C TYR A 58 -19.76 -16.69 0.00
N ALA A 59 -20.55 -17.75 0.22
CA ALA A 59 -20.90 -18.24 1.57
C ALA A 59 -19.69 -18.68 2.42
N PHE A 60 -18.51 -18.88 1.81
CA PHE A 60 -17.27 -19.18 2.53
C PHE A 60 -16.67 -17.94 3.23
N ALA A 61 -17.04 -16.73 2.80
CA ALA A 61 -16.56 -15.49 3.36
C ALA A 61 -17.48 -14.99 4.48
N ARG A 62 -16.92 -14.62 5.61
CA ARG A 62 -17.63 -13.93 6.69
C ARG A 62 -17.78 -12.46 6.32
N LEU A 63 -19.02 -12.00 6.14
CA LEU A 63 -19.35 -10.61 5.91
C LEU A 63 -19.66 -9.90 7.23
N HIS A 64 -18.97 -8.78 7.48
CA HIS A 64 -19.32 -7.80 8.50
C HIS A 64 -19.65 -6.46 7.81
N VAL A 65 -20.79 -5.87 8.13
CA VAL A 65 -21.24 -4.59 7.57
C VAL A 65 -21.20 -3.55 8.69
N GLN A 66 -20.45 -2.48 8.50
CA GLN A 66 -20.37 -1.36 9.42
C GLN A 66 -21.60 -0.48 9.32
N GLU A 67 -22.04 0.13 10.41
CA GLU A 67 -23.22 1.00 10.44
C GLU A 67 -23.03 2.28 9.59
N LYS A 68 -21.78 2.74 9.45
CA LYS A 68 -21.42 3.95 8.70
C LYS A 68 -20.04 3.82 8.11
N ASN A 69 -19.80 4.53 7.03
CA ASN A 69 -18.46 4.63 6.43
C ASN A 69 -17.46 5.27 7.40
N GLY A 70 -16.43 4.53 7.73
CA GLY A 70 -15.29 4.96 8.57
C GLY A 70 -13.98 5.06 7.82
N GLY A 71 -13.93 4.61 6.57
CA GLY A 71 -12.74 4.54 5.72
C GLY A 71 -11.98 3.21 5.84
N ALA A 72 -11.09 2.97 4.87
CA ALA A 72 -10.38 1.68 4.73
C ALA A 72 -9.57 1.30 5.98
N SER A 73 -8.94 2.26 6.66
CA SER A 73 -8.18 1.99 7.90
C SER A 73 -9.08 1.46 9.02
N VAL A 74 -10.32 2.00 9.14
CA VAL A 74 -11.32 1.52 10.13
C VAL A 74 -11.73 0.10 9.78
N ALA A 75 -12.06 -0.15 8.52
CA ALA A 75 -12.46 -1.48 8.06
C ALA A 75 -11.33 -2.51 8.27
N ARG A 76 -10.07 -2.16 7.96
CA ARG A 76 -8.91 -3.04 8.22
C ARG A 76 -8.76 -3.33 9.72
N ASN A 77 -8.90 -2.31 10.59
CA ASN A 77 -8.81 -2.47 12.04
C ASN A 77 -9.90 -3.40 12.59
N THR A 78 -11.15 -3.20 12.15
CA THR A 78 -12.26 -4.11 12.47
C THR A 78 -11.94 -5.55 12.04
N GLY A 79 -11.37 -5.72 10.83
CA GLY A 79 -10.96 -7.03 10.34
C GLY A 79 -9.88 -7.67 11.21
N ILE A 80 -8.87 -6.91 11.68
CA ILE A 80 -7.81 -7.42 12.59
C ILE A 80 -8.40 -7.93 13.91
N GLU A 81 -9.36 -7.19 14.49
CA GLU A 81 -10.03 -7.58 15.74
C GLU A 81 -10.82 -8.88 15.57
N MET A 82 -11.49 -9.05 14.43
CA MET A 82 -12.32 -10.21 14.12
C MET A 82 -11.52 -11.43 13.62
N ALA A 83 -10.28 -11.24 13.16
CA ALA A 83 -9.43 -12.28 12.59
C ALA A 83 -9.07 -13.36 13.60
N ARG A 84 -9.12 -14.63 13.17
CA ARG A 84 -8.71 -15.80 13.96
C ARG A 84 -7.36 -16.35 13.55
N GLY A 85 -6.89 -15.97 12.36
CA GLY A 85 -5.62 -16.45 11.80
C GLY A 85 -4.41 -15.91 12.54
N GLU A 86 -3.34 -16.69 12.52
CA GLU A 86 -2.02 -16.29 13.00
C GLU A 86 -1.35 -15.29 12.06
N LEU A 87 -1.63 -15.43 10.76
CA LEU A 87 -1.21 -14.50 9.71
C LEU A 87 -2.43 -13.76 9.15
N ILE A 88 -2.24 -12.49 8.83
CA ILE A 88 -3.26 -11.64 8.26
C ILE A 88 -2.79 -11.12 6.91
N VAL A 89 -3.54 -11.41 5.86
CA VAL A 89 -3.38 -10.86 4.50
C VAL A 89 -4.39 -9.74 4.31
N PHE A 90 -3.95 -8.60 3.76
CA PHE A 90 -4.83 -7.51 3.36
C PHE A 90 -4.87 -7.40 1.84
N ILE A 91 -6.07 -7.41 1.28
CA ILE A 91 -6.28 -7.15 -0.13
C ILE A 91 -7.46 -6.20 -0.32
N ASP A 92 -7.28 -5.18 -1.16
CA ASP A 92 -8.36 -4.26 -1.49
C ASP A 92 -9.38 -4.95 -2.42
N SER A 93 -10.64 -4.62 -2.27
CA SER A 93 -11.77 -5.30 -2.93
C SER A 93 -11.85 -5.09 -4.45
N ASP A 94 -11.02 -4.24 -5.02
CA ASP A 94 -10.85 -4.00 -6.46
C ASP A 94 -9.62 -4.73 -7.06
N ASP A 95 -8.80 -5.40 -6.21
CA ASP A 95 -7.61 -6.16 -6.59
C ASP A 95 -7.86 -7.68 -6.56
N ALA A 96 -6.85 -8.47 -6.97
CA ALA A 96 -6.91 -9.94 -6.89
C ALA A 96 -5.56 -10.54 -6.52
N LEU A 97 -5.58 -11.69 -5.81
CA LEU A 97 -4.37 -12.47 -5.50
C LEU A 97 -4.11 -13.50 -6.60
N LEU A 98 -2.85 -13.77 -6.92
CA LEU A 98 -2.51 -14.95 -7.73
C LEU A 98 -2.54 -16.21 -6.87
N PRO A 99 -2.78 -17.41 -7.46
CA PRO A 99 -3.09 -18.63 -6.69
C PRO A 99 -2.07 -19.04 -5.63
N ASN A 100 -0.80 -18.74 -5.82
CA ASN A 100 0.29 -19.13 -4.91
C ASN A 100 0.70 -18.00 -3.92
N HIS A 101 -0.10 -16.95 -3.79
CA HIS A 101 0.22 -15.80 -2.94
C HIS A 101 0.33 -16.22 -1.46
N VAL A 102 -0.74 -16.79 -0.90
CA VAL A 102 -0.82 -17.14 0.52
C VAL A 102 0.22 -18.21 0.88
N GLU A 103 0.39 -19.23 0.04
CA GLU A 103 1.40 -20.27 0.24
C GLU A 103 2.82 -19.69 0.27
N THR A 104 3.11 -18.72 -0.63
CA THR A 104 4.42 -18.05 -0.66
C THR A 104 4.65 -17.22 0.60
N ALA A 105 3.64 -16.47 1.05
CA ALA A 105 3.74 -15.70 2.30
C ALA A 105 3.98 -16.62 3.51
N VAL A 106 3.20 -17.69 3.66
CA VAL A 106 3.35 -18.69 4.75
C VAL A 106 4.76 -19.28 4.77
N ARG A 107 5.31 -19.66 3.59
CA ARG A 107 6.67 -20.17 3.49
C ARG A 107 7.71 -19.14 3.93
N VAL A 108 7.56 -17.87 3.56
CA VAL A 108 8.49 -16.81 3.99
C VAL A 108 8.47 -16.65 5.51
N PHE A 109 7.31 -16.65 6.16
CA PHE A 109 7.22 -16.56 7.63
C PHE A 109 7.79 -17.81 8.33
N HIS A 110 7.64 -18.99 7.73
CA HIS A 110 8.26 -20.23 8.21
C HIS A 110 9.79 -20.16 8.14
N ASP A 111 10.33 -19.82 6.96
CA ASP A 111 11.76 -19.82 6.69
C ASP A 111 12.49 -18.64 7.36
N HIS A 112 11.77 -17.57 7.67
CA HIS A 112 12.28 -16.34 8.25
C HIS A 112 11.42 -15.85 9.44
N PRO A 113 11.55 -16.47 10.63
CA PRO A 113 10.65 -16.20 11.78
C PRO A 113 10.63 -14.75 12.29
N ASN A 114 11.67 -13.95 11.98
CA ASN A 114 11.71 -12.52 12.35
C ASN A 114 11.01 -11.61 11.33
N THR A 115 10.35 -12.18 10.34
CA THR A 115 9.57 -11.39 9.36
C THR A 115 8.33 -10.81 10.04
N GLY A 116 8.19 -9.50 10.03
CA GLY A 116 6.98 -8.81 10.53
C GLY A 116 6.05 -8.35 9.41
N LEU A 117 6.55 -8.27 8.18
CA LEU A 117 5.77 -7.88 7.01
C LEU A 117 6.30 -8.60 5.77
N PHE A 118 5.41 -9.28 5.06
CA PHE A 118 5.63 -9.77 3.71
C PHE A 118 4.90 -8.87 2.73
N CYS A 119 5.56 -8.51 1.64
CA CYS A 119 4.96 -7.86 0.48
C CYS A 119 5.51 -8.45 -0.81
N CYS A 120 4.74 -8.35 -1.88
CA CYS A 120 5.13 -8.87 -3.19
C CYS A 120 4.96 -7.82 -4.26
N ASP A 121 5.43 -8.12 -5.46
CA ASP A 121 5.13 -7.30 -6.63
C ASP A 121 3.73 -7.59 -7.18
N SER A 122 3.25 -6.76 -8.08
CA SER A 122 1.94 -6.90 -8.71
C SER A 122 1.98 -6.60 -10.20
N THR A 123 1.12 -7.29 -10.95
CA THR A 123 0.78 -6.95 -12.33
C THR A 123 -0.33 -5.91 -12.32
N ILE A 124 -0.22 -4.90 -13.17
CA ILE A 124 -1.22 -3.84 -13.26
C ILE A 124 -2.24 -4.21 -14.33
N ILE A 125 -3.52 -4.14 -13.95
CA ILE A 125 -4.66 -4.38 -14.83
C ILE A 125 -5.57 -3.14 -14.91
N ASP A 126 -6.32 -3.01 -15.98
CA ASP A 126 -7.34 -1.97 -16.13
C ASP A 126 -8.66 -2.32 -15.41
N SER A 127 -9.69 -1.47 -15.57
CA SER A 127 -11.03 -1.72 -15.02
C SER A 127 -11.68 -3.01 -15.53
N ASN A 128 -11.33 -3.50 -16.72
CA ASN A 128 -11.86 -4.71 -17.33
C ASN A 128 -11.06 -5.96 -16.97
N GLY A 129 -9.88 -5.81 -16.33
CA GLY A 129 -8.98 -6.91 -16.00
C GLY A 129 -7.89 -7.18 -17.03
N GLU A 130 -7.76 -6.34 -18.05
CA GLU A 130 -6.71 -6.44 -19.07
C GLU A 130 -5.37 -5.89 -18.55
N ILE A 131 -4.26 -6.57 -18.89
CA ILE A 131 -2.93 -6.16 -18.44
C ILE A 131 -2.52 -4.86 -19.15
N LEU A 132 -2.22 -3.82 -18.35
CA LEU A 132 -1.83 -2.50 -18.88
C LEU A 132 -0.36 -2.43 -19.30
N PHE A 133 0.53 -3.24 -18.70
CA PHE A 133 1.97 -3.20 -18.97
C PHE A 133 2.52 -4.62 -19.07
N GLU A 134 2.47 -5.20 -20.27
CA GLU A 134 2.97 -6.56 -20.52
C GLU A 134 4.45 -6.70 -20.14
N GLY A 135 4.77 -7.80 -19.44
CA GLY A 135 6.13 -8.15 -19.03
C GLY A 135 6.75 -7.23 -17.99
N ARG A 136 6.00 -6.28 -17.41
CA ARG A 136 6.49 -5.37 -16.36
C ARG A 136 5.56 -5.36 -15.18
N THR A 137 6.15 -5.37 -13.99
CA THR A 137 5.44 -5.25 -12.72
C THR A 137 5.38 -3.81 -12.24
N TRP A 138 4.53 -3.53 -11.25
CA TRP A 138 4.42 -2.19 -10.66
C TRP A 138 5.76 -1.66 -10.14
N HIS A 139 6.51 -2.49 -9.42
CA HIS A 139 7.81 -2.09 -8.90
C HIS A 139 8.81 -1.80 -10.01
N GLN A 140 8.88 -2.65 -11.03
CA GLN A 140 9.78 -2.43 -12.17
C GLN A 140 9.50 -1.06 -12.82
N ILE A 141 8.22 -0.73 -13.05
CA ILE A 141 7.84 0.58 -13.60
C ILE A 141 8.26 1.72 -12.67
N GLN A 142 8.02 1.59 -11.35
CA GLN A 142 8.41 2.61 -10.38
C GLN A 142 9.93 2.75 -10.25
N HIS A 143 10.68 1.66 -10.34
CA HIS A 143 12.13 1.66 -10.22
C HIS A 143 12.84 2.13 -11.50
N GLU A 144 12.31 1.81 -12.68
CA GLU A 144 12.77 2.41 -13.94
C GLU A 144 12.68 3.93 -13.91
N LEU A 145 11.57 4.47 -13.36
CA LEU A 145 11.41 5.91 -13.17
C LEU A 145 12.43 6.51 -12.17
N ARG A 146 13.09 5.70 -11.36
CA ARG A 146 14.01 6.10 -10.28
C ARG A 146 15.43 5.59 -10.43
N ASN A 147 15.75 4.85 -11.51
CA ASN A 147 17.08 4.24 -11.78
C ASN A 147 17.60 3.36 -10.62
N GLN A 148 16.77 2.52 -10.05
CA GLN A 148 17.17 1.62 -8.97
C GLN A 148 16.82 0.17 -9.31
N PRO A 149 17.70 -0.83 -9.03
CA PRO A 149 17.41 -2.24 -9.29
C PRO A 149 16.35 -2.76 -8.30
N VAL A 150 15.45 -3.62 -8.81
CA VAL A 150 14.48 -4.36 -8.00
C VAL A 150 15.06 -5.74 -7.69
N GLN A 151 15.26 -6.06 -6.42
CA GLN A 151 15.69 -7.38 -5.98
C GLN A 151 14.80 -7.85 -4.82
N GLY A 152 14.46 -9.15 -4.81
CA GLY A 152 13.76 -9.76 -3.68
C GLY A 152 14.61 -9.80 -2.41
N GLY A 153 13.98 -10.04 -1.25
CA GLY A 153 14.64 -10.19 0.02
C GLY A 153 14.28 -9.13 1.07
N PHE A 154 15.03 -9.12 2.17
CA PHE A 154 14.79 -8.18 3.27
C PHE A 154 15.09 -6.73 2.92
N ARG A 155 14.24 -5.84 3.42
CA ARG A 155 14.38 -4.38 3.29
C ARG A 155 14.84 -3.76 4.58
N ALA A 156 15.83 -2.89 4.51
CA ALA A 156 16.26 -2.08 5.64
C ALA A 156 15.24 -0.95 5.91
N LEU A 157 15.22 -0.41 7.14
CA LEU A 157 14.37 0.71 7.51
C LEU A 157 14.55 1.91 6.55
N ILE A 158 15.79 2.14 6.09
CA ILE A 158 16.07 3.23 5.16
C ILE A 158 15.44 3.02 3.79
N ASP A 159 15.34 1.78 3.32
CA ASP A 159 14.70 1.45 2.03
C ASP A 159 13.19 1.70 2.13
N ILE A 160 12.57 1.24 3.22
CA ILE A 160 11.14 1.48 3.49
C ILE A 160 10.88 2.98 3.68
N PHE A 161 11.78 3.68 4.38
CA PHE A 161 11.66 5.12 4.57
C PHE A 161 11.72 5.90 3.24
N GLN A 162 12.48 5.41 2.26
CA GLN A 162 12.56 6.01 0.92
C GLN A 162 11.32 5.71 0.07
N PHE A 163 10.80 4.47 0.15
CA PHE A 163 9.77 3.97 -0.75
C PHE A 163 8.76 3.13 0.01
N SER A 164 7.48 3.40 -0.18
CA SER A 164 6.45 2.44 0.21
C SER A 164 6.57 1.19 -0.66
N HIS A 165 6.60 0.03 -0.02
CA HIS A 165 6.66 -1.29 -0.68
C HIS A 165 5.38 -2.09 -0.40
N ILE A 166 4.36 -1.45 0.13
CA ILE A 166 3.10 -2.12 0.44
C ILE A 166 2.19 -2.09 -0.78
N PHE A 167 1.71 -3.26 -1.15
CA PHE A 167 0.89 -3.53 -2.32
C PHE A 167 -0.17 -4.56 -1.97
N PRO A 168 -1.12 -4.83 -2.88
CA PRO A 168 -2.14 -5.84 -2.67
C PRO A 168 -1.55 -7.14 -2.11
N GLY A 169 -2.20 -7.69 -1.09
CA GLY A 169 -1.76 -8.95 -0.49
C GLY A 169 -0.66 -8.85 0.56
N PHE A 170 -0.32 -7.67 1.06
CA PHE A 170 0.66 -7.60 2.14
C PHE A 170 0.19 -8.38 3.37
N THR A 171 1.14 -9.07 4.02
CA THR A 171 0.84 -10.04 5.07
C THR A 171 1.67 -9.77 6.31
N LEU A 172 1.04 -9.86 7.49
CA LEU A 172 1.69 -9.72 8.81
C LEU A 172 1.24 -10.82 9.76
N PRO A 173 2.11 -11.26 10.70
CA PRO A 173 1.66 -11.99 11.88
C PRO A 173 0.72 -11.12 12.71
N LYS A 174 -0.37 -11.70 13.22
CA LYS A 174 -1.33 -10.98 14.07
C LYS A 174 -0.66 -10.39 15.32
N THR A 175 0.33 -11.08 15.88
CA THR A 175 1.10 -10.64 17.05
C THR A 175 1.93 -9.37 16.82
N VAL A 176 2.22 -9.03 15.55
CA VAL A 176 2.91 -7.78 15.24
C VAL A 176 2.05 -6.58 15.61
N PHE A 177 0.73 -6.64 15.38
CA PHE A 177 -0.20 -5.57 15.73
C PHE A 177 -0.29 -5.33 17.25
N GLU A 178 -0.09 -6.35 18.07
CA GLU A 178 -0.03 -6.21 19.54
C GLU A 178 1.13 -5.31 19.96
N LYS A 179 2.24 -5.36 19.22
CA LYS A 179 3.45 -4.58 19.53
C LYS A 179 3.43 -3.19 18.91
N ILE A 180 2.97 -3.05 17.66
CA ILE A 180 3.06 -1.79 16.92
C ILE A 180 1.75 -0.99 16.87
N GLY A 181 0.63 -1.58 17.33
CA GLY A 181 -0.71 -1.01 17.16
C GLY A 181 -1.29 -1.20 15.76
N TYR A 182 -2.52 -0.81 15.59
CA TYR A 182 -3.30 -0.94 14.36
C TYR A 182 -3.01 0.19 13.36
N PHE A 183 -3.78 0.24 12.26
CA PHE A 183 -3.69 1.33 11.28
C PHE A 183 -4.12 2.67 11.90
N ASP A 184 -3.34 3.71 11.68
CA ASP A 184 -3.68 5.08 12.12
C ASP A 184 -4.62 5.73 11.09
N GLN A 185 -5.88 5.85 11.47
CA GLN A 185 -6.94 6.42 10.64
C GLN A 185 -6.70 7.90 10.28
N SER A 186 -5.94 8.63 11.11
CA SER A 186 -5.72 10.06 10.94
C SER A 186 -4.78 10.40 9.77
N ILE A 187 -4.05 9.39 9.26
CA ILE A 187 -3.05 9.57 8.20
C ILE A 187 -3.42 8.87 6.89
N PHE A 188 -4.62 8.27 6.80
CA PHE A 188 -5.08 7.70 5.53
C PHE A 188 -4.98 8.74 4.39
N PRO A 189 -4.48 8.42 3.20
CA PRO A 189 -4.15 7.11 2.64
C PRO A 189 -2.66 6.71 2.77
N MET A 190 -1.97 7.14 3.81
CA MET A 190 -0.56 6.81 4.10
C MET A 190 -0.41 5.85 5.28
N ASP A 191 -1.51 5.22 5.69
CA ASP A 191 -1.63 4.33 6.84
C ASP A 191 -0.84 3.02 6.66
N ASP A 192 -0.79 2.48 5.45
CA ASP A 192 0.02 1.33 5.06
C ASP A 192 1.53 1.64 5.12
N TYR A 193 1.92 2.81 4.60
CA TYR A 193 3.30 3.27 4.66
C TYR A 193 3.77 3.47 6.11
N ASP A 194 2.97 4.12 6.96
CA ASP A 194 3.26 4.27 8.39
C ASP A 194 3.37 2.89 9.09
N LEU A 195 2.46 1.96 8.77
CA LEU A 195 2.50 0.60 9.30
C LEU A 195 3.86 -0.07 8.99
N SER A 196 4.32 -0.01 7.75
CA SER A 196 5.60 -0.62 7.35
C SER A 196 6.79 -0.02 8.10
N LEU A 197 6.79 1.29 8.31
CA LEU A 197 7.81 1.97 9.09
C LEU A 197 7.80 1.53 10.56
N ARG A 198 6.62 1.37 11.16
CA ARG A 198 6.48 0.87 12.53
C ARG A 198 6.92 -0.58 12.68
N VAL A 199 6.68 -1.44 11.70
CA VAL A 199 7.15 -2.84 11.68
C VAL A 199 8.67 -2.87 11.79
N VAL A 200 9.38 -2.16 10.92
CA VAL A 200 10.86 -2.16 10.93
C VAL A 200 11.40 -1.47 12.19
N ALA A 201 10.79 -0.37 12.61
CA ALA A 201 11.18 0.34 13.84
C ALA A 201 11.02 -0.52 15.11
N ALA A 202 10.11 -1.50 15.08
CA ALA A 202 9.94 -2.48 16.15
C ALA A 202 10.96 -3.64 16.10
N GLY A 203 11.88 -3.64 15.13
CA GLY A 203 12.94 -4.65 14.98
C GLY A 203 12.54 -5.86 14.14
N TYR A 204 11.39 -5.84 13.48
CA TYR A 204 10.98 -6.88 12.55
C TYR A 204 11.57 -6.69 11.15
N GLY A 205 11.75 -7.79 10.41
CA GLY A 205 12.10 -7.76 9.00
C GLY A 205 10.90 -7.43 8.12
N VAL A 206 11.13 -6.68 7.04
CA VAL A 206 10.19 -6.56 5.91
C VAL A 206 10.75 -7.35 4.75
N TYR A 207 10.05 -8.39 4.33
CA TYR A 207 10.44 -9.24 3.20
C TYR A 207 9.66 -8.83 1.94
N TYR A 208 10.40 -8.50 0.90
CA TYR A 208 9.84 -8.20 -0.42
C TYR A 208 10.10 -9.37 -1.39
N CYS A 209 9.03 -9.92 -1.95
CA CYS A 209 9.08 -10.89 -3.03
C CYS A 209 8.98 -10.16 -4.37
N ASP A 210 10.00 -10.30 -5.21
CA ASP A 210 10.09 -9.65 -6.54
C ASP A 210 9.26 -10.33 -7.63
N LYS A 211 8.48 -11.35 -7.26
CA LYS A 211 7.53 -12.00 -8.16
C LYS A 211 6.16 -11.34 -8.03
N PRO A 212 5.45 -11.12 -9.14
CA PRO A 212 4.05 -10.69 -9.08
C PRO A 212 3.20 -11.81 -8.50
N LEU A 213 2.61 -11.56 -7.34
CA LEU A 213 1.69 -12.48 -6.66
C LEU A 213 0.31 -11.86 -6.45
N ALA A 214 0.07 -10.67 -7.02
CA ALA A 214 -1.21 -10.00 -7.01
C ALA A 214 -1.46 -9.26 -8.33
N LEU A 215 -2.72 -9.01 -8.62
CA LEU A 215 -3.18 -8.12 -9.68
C LEU A 215 -3.68 -6.84 -9.04
N ARG A 216 -3.11 -5.70 -9.43
CA ARG A 216 -3.53 -4.39 -8.99
C ARG A 216 -4.34 -3.72 -10.07
N ARG A 217 -5.56 -3.35 -9.74
CA ARG A 217 -6.45 -2.67 -10.69
C ARG A 217 -6.23 -1.16 -10.68
N GLU A 218 -6.20 -0.56 -11.88
CA GLU A 218 -6.22 0.89 -12.04
C GLU A 218 -7.57 1.35 -12.62
N HIS A 219 -8.24 2.24 -11.88
CA HIS A 219 -9.52 2.85 -12.28
C HIS A 219 -9.71 4.24 -11.65
N THR A 220 -10.67 5.02 -12.16
CA THR A 220 -10.88 6.42 -11.75
C THR A 220 -11.38 6.60 -10.32
N GLY A 221 -11.96 5.58 -9.71
CA GLY A 221 -12.51 5.59 -8.34
C GLY A 221 -11.52 5.15 -7.25
N GLN A 222 -10.22 5.05 -7.54
CA GLN A 222 -9.22 4.64 -6.57
C GLN A 222 -8.88 5.75 -5.57
N CYS A 223 -8.66 5.35 -4.31
CA CYS A 223 -8.12 6.26 -3.27
C CYS A 223 -6.71 6.77 -3.62
N SER A 224 -5.91 6.00 -4.35
CA SER A 224 -4.58 6.39 -4.84
C SER A 224 -4.62 7.56 -5.83
N GLY A 225 -5.73 7.83 -6.50
CA GLY A 225 -5.94 9.03 -7.33
C GLY A 225 -5.84 10.35 -6.55
N VAL A 226 -6.02 10.31 -5.23
CA VAL A 226 -5.88 11.46 -4.30
C VAL A 226 -4.43 11.62 -3.80
N ALA A 227 -3.52 10.73 -4.21
CA ALA A 227 -2.14 10.64 -3.69
C ALA A 227 -1.33 11.95 -3.76
N ASN A 228 -1.70 12.88 -4.64
CA ASN A 228 -1.02 14.16 -4.82
C ASN A 228 -1.81 15.36 -4.28
N SER A 229 -2.78 15.16 -3.39
CA SER A 229 -3.46 16.27 -2.73
C SER A 229 -2.54 16.93 -1.68
N ILE A 230 -2.80 18.20 -1.37
CA ILE A 230 -2.07 18.92 -0.29
C ILE A 230 -2.18 18.15 1.03
N ASP A 231 -3.36 17.64 1.34
CA ASP A 231 -3.61 16.89 2.57
C ASP A 231 -2.79 15.59 2.64
N THR A 232 -2.80 14.80 1.57
CA THR A 232 -2.01 13.56 1.47
C THR A 232 -0.52 13.84 1.62
N CYS A 233 0.01 14.87 0.94
CA CYS A 233 1.42 15.27 1.07
C CYS A 233 1.76 15.70 2.51
N ARG A 234 0.84 16.37 3.22
CA ARG A 234 1.02 16.75 4.64
C ARG A 234 1.04 15.50 5.53
N LYS A 235 0.14 14.54 5.31
CA LYS A 235 0.09 13.27 6.06
C LYS A 235 1.36 12.45 5.85
N GLN A 236 1.85 12.37 4.62
CA GLN A 236 3.12 11.73 4.30
C GLN A 236 4.29 12.38 5.06
N LEU A 237 4.40 13.71 5.06
CA LEU A 237 5.43 14.41 5.82
C LEU A 237 5.29 14.18 7.34
N ARG A 238 4.06 14.06 7.86
CA ARG A 238 3.80 13.73 9.26
C ARG A 238 4.32 12.32 9.59
N ALA A 239 3.99 11.31 8.79
CA ALA A 239 4.46 9.94 8.95
C ALA A 239 6.00 9.87 8.96
N LEU A 240 6.67 10.47 7.96
CA LEU A 240 8.13 10.53 7.88
C LEU A 240 8.77 11.17 9.12
N ARG A 241 8.23 12.31 9.59
CA ARG A 241 8.76 13.01 10.77
C ARG A 241 8.55 12.20 12.06
N SER A 242 7.39 11.57 12.21
CA SER A 242 7.09 10.69 13.35
C SER A 242 8.08 9.53 13.41
N THR A 243 8.37 8.90 12.27
CA THR A 243 9.37 7.83 12.17
C THR A 243 10.75 8.31 12.60
N LEU A 244 11.19 9.48 12.14
CA LEU A 244 12.49 10.06 12.53
C LEU A 244 12.58 10.43 14.00
N GLN A 245 11.46 10.79 14.64
CA GLN A 245 11.42 11.06 16.08
C GLN A 245 11.55 9.77 16.89
N ARG A 246 10.90 8.68 16.43
CA ARG A 246 10.93 7.36 17.09
C ARG A 246 12.24 6.60 16.86
N ASN A 247 12.98 6.94 15.78
CA ASN A 247 14.18 6.21 15.34
C ASN A 247 15.33 7.21 15.07
N PRO A 248 15.96 7.75 16.13
CA PRO A 248 17.00 8.75 15.99
C PRO A 248 18.24 8.26 15.24
N GLU A 249 18.48 6.93 15.18
CA GLU A 249 19.56 6.28 14.43
C GLU A 249 19.47 6.54 12.92
N LEU A 250 18.29 6.77 12.36
CA LEU A 250 18.13 7.15 10.95
C LEU A 250 18.82 8.48 10.61
N ARG A 251 19.09 9.33 11.60
CA ARG A 251 19.79 10.60 11.40
C ARG A 251 21.26 10.41 10.99
N SER A 252 21.85 9.26 11.30
CA SER A 252 23.21 8.91 10.83
C SER A 252 23.25 8.77 9.30
N GLN A 253 22.12 8.49 8.65
CA GLN A 253 21.94 8.43 7.21
C GLN A 253 21.39 9.74 6.62
N SER A 254 21.93 10.86 7.10
CA SER A 254 21.39 12.22 6.87
C SER A 254 21.12 12.57 5.41
N SER A 255 22.00 12.14 4.48
CA SER A 255 21.84 12.42 3.04
C SER A 255 20.55 11.79 2.48
N THR A 256 20.30 10.52 2.80
CA THR A 256 19.13 9.77 2.36
C THR A 256 17.84 10.31 3.02
N VAL A 257 17.89 10.55 4.31
CA VAL A 257 16.78 11.13 5.08
C VAL A 257 16.40 12.51 4.54
N ASN A 258 17.40 13.39 4.36
CA ASN A 258 17.16 14.73 3.82
C ASN A 258 16.59 14.68 2.40
N ARG A 259 17.11 13.80 1.55
CA ARG A 259 16.59 13.60 0.18
C ARG A 259 15.13 13.18 0.20
N ARG A 260 14.73 12.25 1.06
CA ARG A 260 13.33 11.78 1.15
C ARG A 260 12.40 12.87 1.68
N LEU A 261 12.81 13.59 2.75
CA LEU A 261 12.05 14.72 3.26
C LEU A 261 11.93 15.86 2.24
N ALA A 262 13.02 16.16 1.52
CA ALA A 262 13.01 17.16 0.46
C ALA A 262 12.08 16.76 -0.70
N SER A 263 12.08 15.47 -1.08
CA SER A 263 11.15 14.93 -2.08
C SER A 263 9.69 15.13 -1.65
N ALA A 264 9.35 14.75 -0.43
CA ALA A 264 7.97 14.90 0.10
C ALA A 264 7.55 16.39 0.22
N LYS A 265 8.48 17.28 0.60
CA LYS A 265 8.23 18.72 0.57
C LYS A 265 8.01 19.24 -0.85
N MET A 266 8.76 18.73 -1.84
CA MET A 266 8.60 19.10 -3.24
C MET A 266 7.24 18.68 -3.78
N GLU A 267 6.79 17.45 -3.46
CA GLU A 267 5.45 16.96 -3.81
C GLU A 267 4.36 17.89 -3.22
N LEU A 268 4.50 18.28 -1.95
CA LEU A 268 3.61 19.25 -1.31
C LEU A 268 3.66 20.63 -1.98
N ALA A 269 4.84 21.10 -2.37
CA ALA A 269 5.00 22.40 -3.04
C ALA A 269 4.28 22.42 -4.40
N VAL A 270 4.45 21.37 -5.18
CA VAL A 270 3.78 21.21 -6.49
C VAL A 270 2.26 21.14 -6.32
N SER A 271 1.76 20.38 -5.35
CA SER A 271 0.32 20.34 -5.03
C SER A 271 -0.23 21.73 -4.68
N ARG A 272 0.45 22.46 -3.79
CA ARG A 272 0.04 23.83 -3.41
C ARG A 272 -0.02 24.79 -4.59
N ILE A 273 1.01 24.75 -5.47
CA ILE A 273 1.04 25.59 -6.67
C ILE A 273 -0.11 25.25 -7.62
N ARG A 274 -0.37 23.96 -7.82
CA ARG A 274 -1.46 23.46 -8.67
C ARG A 274 -2.83 23.90 -8.14
N ASP A 275 -3.02 23.88 -6.81
CA ASP A 275 -4.28 24.21 -6.16
C ASP A 275 -4.42 25.74 -5.88
N GLY A 276 -3.50 26.57 -6.42
CA GLY A 276 -3.57 28.03 -6.35
C GLY A 276 -2.85 28.68 -5.18
N GLU A 277 -2.32 27.91 -4.23
CA GLU A 277 -1.52 28.41 -3.08
C GLU A 277 -0.07 28.74 -3.51
N ARG A 278 0.10 29.63 -4.50
CA ARG A 278 1.41 29.86 -5.16
C ARG A 278 2.50 30.29 -4.18
N VAL A 279 2.25 31.26 -3.29
CA VAL A 279 3.24 31.75 -2.33
C VAL A 279 3.67 30.66 -1.37
N GLY A 280 2.70 29.93 -0.78
CA GLY A 280 2.98 28.81 0.11
C GLY A 280 3.70 27.66 -0.61
N GLY A 281 3.37 27.40 -1.86
CA GLY A 281 4.04 26.42 -2.70
C GLY A 281 5.50 26.78 -2.97
N PHE A 282 5.79 28.01 -3.41
CA PHE A 282 7.16 28.48 -3.61
C PHE A 282 8.01 28.45 -2.34
N TYR A 283 7.46 28.85 -1.20
CA TYR A 283 8.15 28.77 0.08
C TYR A 283 8.50 27.31 0.44
N THR A 284 7.55 26.38 0.27
CA THR A 284 7.77 24.95 0.51
C THR A 284 8.82 24.37 -0.45
N MET A 285 8.84 24.82 -1.71
CA MET A 285 9.85 24.43 -2.70
C MET A 285 11.25 24.89 -2.28
N LEU A 286 11.39 26.13 -1.85
CA LEU A 286 12.67 26.64 -1.34
C LEU A 286 13.18 25.82 -0.15
N GLN A 287 12.30 25.46 0.80
CA GLN A 287 12.66 24.59 1.92
C GLN A 287 13.12 23.19 1.46
N ALA A 288 12.53 22.65 0.38
CA ALA A 288 12.96 21.38 -0.19
C ALA A 288 14.36 21.51 -0.80
N LEU A 289 14.60 22.54 -1.59
CA LEU A 289 15.89 22.81 -2.27
C LEU A 289 17.04 23.07 -1.30
N VAL A 290 16.77 23.77 -0.19
CA VAL A 290 17.76 23.97 0.90
C VAL A 290 18.11 22.62 1.57
N SER A 291 17.13 21.74 1.71
CA SER A 291 17.33 20.42 2.32
C SER A 291 18.08 19.44 1.39
N ASP A 292 17.85 19.52 0.06
CA ASP A 292 18.52 18.72 -0.96
C ASP A 292 18.45 19.44 -2.32
N PRO A 293 19.57 20.08 -2.76
CA PRO A 293 19.63 20.82 -4.03
C PRO A 293 19.37 19.95 -5.28
N VAL A 294 19.54 18.63 -5.20
CA VAL A 294 19.28 17.69 -6.30
C VAL A 294 17.80 17.71 -6.74
N GLN A 295 16.89 18.20 -5.89
CA GLN A 295 15.48 18.38 -6.25
C GLN A 295 15.26 19.38 -7.40
N LEU A 296 16.22 20.27 -7.69
CA LEU A 296 16.18 21.15 -8.86
C LEU A 296 16.08 20.39 -10.18
N PHE A 297 16.81 19.28 -10.33
CA PHE A 297 16.75 18.43 -11.53
C PHE A 297 15.39 17.75 -11.70
N ARG A 298 14.70 17.42 -10.61
CA ARG A 298 13.34 16.85 -10.65
C ARG A 298 12.31 17.85 -11.14
N VAL A 299 12.42 19.11 -10.73
CA VAL A 299 11.51 20.19 -11.21
C VAL A 299 11.71 20.42 -12.70
N ALA A 300 12.96 20.41 -13.17
CA ALA A 300 13.29 20.55 -14.60
C ALA A 300 12.77 19.36 -15.42
N ASP A 301 12.87 18.13 -14.91
CA ASP A 301 12.36 16.93 -15.59
C ASP A 301 10.83 16.89 -15.65
N LEU A 302 10.13 17.27 -14.58
CA LEU A 302 8.67 17.43 -14.57
C LEU A 302 8.20 18.48 -15.59
N GLY A 303 8.95 19.57 -15.73
CA GLY A 303 8.71 20.59 -16.74
C GLY A 303 8.88 20.05 -18.16
N ARG A 304 9.94 19.28 -18.44
CA ARG A 304 10.18 18.64 -19.75
C ARG A 304 9.09 17.63 -20.12
N ARG A 305 8.70 16.76 -19.21
CA ARG A 305 7.63 15.75 -19.46
C ARG A 305 6.29 16.40 -19.74
N ARG A 306 5.99 17.54 -19.11
CA ARG A 306 4.76 18.30 -19.38
C ARG A 306 4.80 18.95 -20.76
N LEU A 307 5.94 19.51 -21.17
CA LEU A 307 6.16 20.03 -22.52
C LEU A 307 6.04 18.93 -23.59
N GLN A 308 6.63 17.76 -23.36
CA GLN A 308 6.53 16.62 -24.29
C GLN A 308 5.10 16.11 -24.45
N ARG A 309 4.27 16.10 -23.38
CA ARG A 309 2.85 15.73 -23.47
C ARG A 309 2.03 16.78 -24.21
N LEU A 310 2.33 18.06 -24.07
CA LEU A 310 1.68 19.14 -24.81
C LEU A 310 2.02 19.11 -26.31
N VAL A 311 3.25 18.74 -26.65
CA VAL A 311 3.70 18.57 -28.06
C VAL A 311 3.15 17.28 -28.67
N ALA A 312 2.88 16.23 -27.90
CA ALA A 312 2.31 14.97 -28.40
C ALA A 312 0.77 14.99 -28.50
N SER A 313 0.10 16.01 -27.95
CA SER A 313 -1.36 16.18 -27.97
C SER A 313 -1.81 17.28 -28.93
N GLY A 314 -0.93 17.93 -29.69
CA GLY A 314 -1.20 18.85 -30.80
C GLY A 314 -0.74 18.26 -32.13
#